data_d80f88aa9a71a7e316f15d2efb67b039
#
_entry.id   d80f88aa9a71a7e316f15d2efb67b039
#
_cell.length_a   1.000
_cell.length_b   1.000
_cell.length_c   1.000
_cell.angle_alpha   90.00
_cell.angle_beta   90.00
_cell.angle_gamma   90.00
#
_symmetry.space_group_name_H-M   'P 1'
#
loop_
_entity.id
_entity.type
_entity.pdbx_description
1 polymer ?
#
loop_
_entity_poly.entity_id
_entity_poly.type
_entity_poly.pdbx_seq_one_letter_code
_entity_poly.pdbx_strand_id
1 'polypeptide(L)' 'MKDYNYQDSFLAKARQTHTPVTMFLVNGFQMRGTVEGFDVFTVLLMSEGRQSLIYKHAISTIVPLQSLPLKSEE' A
#
# COMPACT_ATOMS: atom_id res chain seq x y z
N MET A 1 3.13 -25.93 4.01
CA MET A 1 2.32 -24.95 3.43
C MET A 1 2.90 -23.56 3.55
N LYS A 2 2.71 -22.83 2.57
CA LYS A 2 3.34 -21.55 2.50
C LYS A 2 2.31 -20.45 2.67
N ASP A 3 2.60 -19.51 3.52
CA ASP A 3 1.72 -18.41 3.75
C ASP A 3 1.92 -17.36 2.70
N TYR A 4 0.84 -16.89 2.13
CA TYR A 4 0.91 -15.83 1.16
C TYR A 4 0.68 -14.51 1.87
N ASN A 5 1.61 -13.60 1.70
CA ASN A 5 1.54 -12.31 2.36
C ASN A 5 0.87 -11.29 1.43
N TYR A 6 -0.43 -11.13 1.59
CA TYR A 6 -1.18 -10.20 0.75
C TYR A 6 -0.71 -8.77 0.94
N GLN A 7 -0.37 -8.40 2.16
CA GLN A 7 0.01 -7.03 2.43
C GLN A 7 1.25 -6.65 1.64
N ASP A 8 2.29 -7.44 1.73
CA ASP A 8 3.52 -7.13 1.02
C ASP A 8 3.37 -7.29 -0.47
N SER A 9 2.61 -8.28 -0.91
CA SER A 9 2.37 -8.47 -2.34
C SER A 9 1.61 -7.29 -2.93
N PHE A 10 0.61 -6.81 -2.20
CA PHE A 10 -0.17 -5.66 -2.64
C PHE A 10 0.72 -4.42 -2.75
N LEU A 11 1.52 -4.17 -1.72
CA LEU A 11 2.37 -2.98 -1.71
C LEU A 11 3.44 -3.07 -2.79
N ALA A 12 4.02 -4.25 -2.98
CA ALA A 12 5.04 -4.42 -4.00
C ALA A 12 4.47 -4.20 -5.40
N LYS A 13 3.27 -4.72 -5.63
CA LYS A 13 2.65 -4.57 -6.95
C LYS A 13 2.24 -3.12 -7.18
N ALA A 14 1.70 -2.47 -6.17
CA ALA A 14 1.32 -1.07 -6.31
C ALA A 14 2.54 -0.22 -6.62
N ARG A 15 3.67 -0.51 -5.98
CA ARG A 15 4.89 0.22 -6.24
C ARG A 15 5.39 -0.05 -7.65
N GLN A 16 5.38 -1.32 -8.05
CA GLN A 16 5.91 -1.72 -9.34
C GLN A 16 5.12 -1.08 -10.48
N THR A 17 3.82 -1.01 -10.35
CA THR A 17 2.97 -0.50 -11.41
C THR A 17 2.68 0.99 -11.28
N HIS A 18 3.19 1.63 -10.23
CA HIS A 18 2.93 3.05 -9.95
C HIS A 18 1.44 3.35 -9.90
N THR A 19 0.67 2.42 -9.38
CA THR A 19 -0.77 2.58 -9.29
C THR A 19 -1.10 3.45 -8.07
N PRO A 20 -1.82 4.56 -8.26
CA PRO A 20 -2.22 5.37 -7.11
C PRO A 20 -3.12 4.58 -6.17
N VAL A 21 -2.95 4.82 -4.90
CA VAL A 21 -3.76 4.17 -3.89
C VAL A 21 -4.32 5.22 -2.94
N THR A 22 -5.43 4.89 -2.32
CA THR A 22 -5.99 5.68 -1.23
C THR A 22 -5.85 4.85 0.04
N MET A 23 -5.18 5.42 1.02
CA MET A 23 -5.02 4.77 2.32
C MET A 23 -5.98 5.38 3.30
N PHE A 24 -6.78 4.52 3.93
CA PHE A 24 -7.67 4.95 5.00
C PHE A 24 -7.00 4.62 6.31
N LEU A 25 -6.83 5.64 7.13
CA LEU A 25 -6.12 5.48 8.39
C LEU A 25 -7.12 5.21 9.51
N VAL A 26 -6.63 4.60 10.58
CA VAL A 26 -7.52 4.22 11.68
C VAL A 26 -8.12 5.43 12.38
N ASN A 27 -7.52 6.61 12.22
CA ASN A 27 -8.09 7.82 12.80
C ASN A 27 -9.11 8.50 11.88
N GLY A 28 -9.41 7.89 10.74
CA GLY A 28 -10.40 8.42 9.82
C GLY A 28 -9.85 9.27 8.70
N PHE A 29 -8.58 9.60 8.73
CA PHE A 29 -7.97 10.37 7.65
C PHE A 29 -7.75 9.50 6.44
N GLN A 30 -7.68 10.15 5.28
CA GLN A 30 -7.35 9.49 4.04
C GLN A 30 -6.12 10.12 3.44
N MET A 31 -5.29 9.29 2.81
CA MET A 31 -4.13 9.77 2.08
C MET A 31 -4.11 9.10 0.73
N ARG A 32 -3.80 9.86 -0.31
CA ARG A 32 -3.77 9.33 -1.65
C ARG A 32 -2.41 9.58 -2.26
N GLY A 33 -1.88 8.59 -2.94
CA GLY A 33 -0.58 8.73 -3.58
C GLY A 33 -0.11 7.42 -4.14
N THR A 34 1.19 7.35 -4.43
CA THR A 34 1.79 6.13 -4.95
C THR A 34 2.77 5.59 -3.92
N VAL A 35 2.87 4.26 -3.88
CA VAL A 35 3.78 3.60 -2.95
C VAL A 35 5.19 3.68 -3.51
N GLU A 36 6.09 4.29 -2.75
CA GLU A 36 7.50 4.35 -3.16
C GLU A 36 8.32 3.23 -2.56
N GLY A 37 7.94 2.78 -1.40
CA GLY A 37 8.64 1.69 -0.74
C GLY A 37 7.90 1.29 0.50
N PHE A 38 8.37 0.23 1.13
CA PHE A 38 7.77 -0.22 2.38
C PHE A 38 8.73 -1.20 3.03
N ASP A 39 8.54 -1.37 4.33
CA ASP A 39 9.29 -2.37 5.05
C ASP A 39 8.34 -3.07 6.02
N VAL A 40 8.90 -3.71 7.02
CA VAL A 40 8.09 -4.52 7.96
C VAL A 40 7.04 -3.68 8.66
N PHE A 41 7.38 -2.44 8.99
CA PHE A 41 6.52 -1.62 9.84
C PHE A 41 5.92 -0.41 9.14
N THR A 42 6.47 0.01 8.01
CA THR A 42 6.11 1.30 7.45
C THR A 42 5.90 1.22 5.94
N VAL A 43 5.21 2.22 5.42
CA VAL A 43 5.01 2.42 3.99
C VAL A 43 5.41 3.84 3.65
N LEU A 44 6.21 3.99 2.61
CA LEU A 44 6.59 5.30 2.12
C LEU A 44 5.67 5.66 0.96
N LEU A 45 4.90 6.71 1.14
CA LEU A 45 3.90 7.14 0.17
C LEU A 45 4.31 8.48 -0.41
N MET A 46 4.23 8.60 -1.72
CA MET A 46 4.49 9.86 -2.40
C MET A 46 3.17 10.47 -2.81
N SER A 47 2.88 11.66 -2.32
CA SER A 47 1.63 12.35 -2.59
C SER A 47 1.92 13.79 -2.92
N GLU A 48 1.58 14.20 -4.14
CA GLU A 48 1.73 15.59 -4.56
C GLU A 48 3.14 16.12 -4.30
N GLY A 49 4.14 15.32 -4.65
CA GLY A 49 5.52 15.73 -4.51
C GLY A 49 6.06 15.65 -3.09
N ARG A 50 5.29 15.13 -2.17
CA ARG A 50 5.70 15.01 -0.78
C ARG A 50 5.77 13.56 -0.36
N GLN A 51 6.79 13.24 0.39
CA GLN A 51 6.93 11.90 0.96
C GLN A 51 6.27 11.85 2.32
N SER A 52 5.53 10.77 2.55
CA SER A 52 4.94 10.52 3.86
C SER A 52 5.31 9.11 4.28
N LEU A 53 5.79 8.98 5.50
CA LEU A 53 6.10 7.67 6.06
C LEU A 53 4.97 7.31 6.99
N ILE A 54 4.30 6.22 6.70
CA ILE A 54 3.09 5.83 7.40
C ILE A 54 3.32 4.50 8.07
N TYR A 55 3.00 4.41 9.35
CA TYR A 55 3.15 3.14 10.06
C TYR A 55 2.01 2.22 9.66
N LYS A 56 2.35 0.97 9.39
CA LYS A 56 1.35 0.02 8.91
C LYS A 56 0.21 -0.16 9.89
N HIS A 57 0.50 -0.09 11.18
CA HIS A 57 -0.57 -0.28 12.16
C HIS A 57 -1.56 0.88 12.20
N ALA A 58 -1.23 1.98 11.53
CA ALA A 58 -2.16 3.10 11.44
C ALA A 58 -3.03 3.01 10.20
N ILE A 59 -2.81 2.02 9.35
CA ILE A 59 -3.54 1.88 8.10
C ILE A 59 -4.66 0.88 8.29
N SER A 60 -5.87 1.31 7.97
CA SER A 60 -7.03 0.44 8.06
C SER A 60 -7.26 -0.29 6.73
N THR A 61 -7.23 0.45 5.63
CA THR A 61 -7.53 -0.11 4.32
C THR A 61 -6.73 0.64 3.27
N ILE A 62 -6.32 -0.07 2.24
CA ILE A 62 -5.67 0.53 1.08
C ILE A 62 -6.46 0.14 -0.15
N VAL A 63 -6.91 1.14 -0.89
CA VAL A 63 -7.72 0.91 -2.09
C VAL A 63 -6.97 1.41 -3.31
N PRO A 64 -6.62 0.54 -4.25
CA PRO A 64 -5.92 0.98 -5.45
C PRO A 64 -6.90 1.60 -6.43
N LEU A 65 -6.41 2.53 -7.23
CA LEU A 65 -7.23 3.14 -8.26
C LEU A 65 -7.73 2.09 -9.25
N GLN A 66 -6.89 1.12 -9.54
CA GLN A 66 -7.25 0.01 -10.40
C GLN A 66 -6.90 -1.27 -9.68
N SER A 67 -7.64 -2.32 -9.93
CA SER A 67 -7.34 -3.61 -9.31
C SER A 67 -5.93 -4.04 -9.66
N LEU A 68 -5.23 -4.59 -8.68
CA LEU A 68 -3.87 -5.05 -8.85
C LEU A 68 -3.87 -6.54 -9.12
N PRO A 69 -3.05 -7.00 -10.08
CA PRO A 69 -2.97 -8.43 -10.35
C PRO A 69 -2.11 -9.11 -9.31
N LEU A 70 -2.73 -9.54 -8.24
CA LEU A 70 -2.01 -10.22 -7.19
C LEU A 70 -1.83 -11.69 -7.54
N LYS A 71 -0.82 -12.27 -6.93
CA LYS A 71 -0.56 -13.66 -7.17
C LYS A 71 -1.70 -14.52 -6.73
N SER A 72 -2.07 -15.44 -7.58
CA SER A 72 -3.13 -16.36 -7.29
C SER A 72 -2.55 -17.61 -6.66
N GLU A 73 -3.20 -18.10 -5.61
CA GLU A 73 -2.79 -19.33 -4.99
C GLU A 73 -3.44 -20.46 -5.70
N GLU A 74 -2.72 -21.33 -6.23
CA GLU A 74 -3.42 -22.40 -6.90
C GLU A 74 -3.35 -23.64 -6.21
#